data_5f2454dc90746907504bd09415435628
#
_entry.id   5f2454dc90746907504bd09415435628
#
_cell.length_a   1.000
_cell.length_b   1.000
_cell.length_c   1.000
_cell.angle_alpha   90.00
_cell.angle_beta   90.00
_cell.angle_gamma   90.00
#
_symmetry.space_group_name_H-M   'P 1'
#
loop_
_entity.id
_entity.type
_entity.pdbx_description
1 polymer ?
#
loop_
_entity_poly.entity_id
_entity_poly.type
_entity_poly.pdbx_seq_one_letter_code
_entity_poly.pdbx_strand_id
1 'polypeptide(L)'
;MGTNRLKPGEAYVIGVDYGTDSVRSVLVDAANGSEIASSVFYYPRWKEGKYCHPSTNQFRQHPLDYVEGLEHTIKSCIKQAGGDAIAKNVKAITVDTTGSTPVAVNAQGVPLALTPGYEENPDAMFVLWKDHTSVKEAAEINEHATKFDTNYLQYVGGIYSSEWFWAKLLRTLRVI
;
A
#
# COMPACT_ATOMS: atom_id res chain seq x y z
N MET A 1 36.66 14.69 -11.52
CA MET A 1 35.41 15.08 -10.84
C MET A 1 35.42 14.46 -9.45
N GLY A 2 35.63 15.26 -8.39
CA GLY A 2 35.60 14.76 -7.01
C GLY A 2 34.23 14.29 -6.64
N THR A 3 34.06 13.03 -6.32
CA THR A 3 32.83 12.51 -5.73
C THR A 3 32.64 13.16 -4.37
N ASN A 4 31.70 14.11 -4.28
CA ASN A 4 31.33 14.72 -3.00
C ASN A 4 30.61 13.63 -2.17
N ARG A 5 31.38 12.84 -1.40
CA ARG A 5 30.83 11.79 -0.53
C ARG A 5 30.18 12.45 0.68
N LEU A 6 28.94 12.10 0.96
CA LEU A 6 28.25 12.50 2.19
C LEU A 6 29.05 12.01 3.41
N LYS A 7 29.07 12.84 4.46
CA LYS A 7 29.57 12.41 5.76
C LYS A 7 28.44 11.85 6.61
N PRO A 8 28.73 10.93 7.53
CA PRO A 8 27.73 10.43 8.47
C PRO A 8 27.00 11.59 9.17
N GLY A 9 25.66 11.51 9.20
CA GLY A 9 24.82 12.53 9.81
C GLY A 9 24.45 13.73 8.92
N GLU A 10 24.97 13.85 7.70
CA GLU A 10 24.65 14.96 6.80
C GLU A 10 23.33 14.78 6.03
N ALA A 11 22.91 13.54 5.79
CA ALA A 11 21.68 13.22 5.06
C ALA A 11 21.09 11.90 5.54
N TYR A 12 19.76 11.86 5.61
CA TYR A 12 18.99 10.67 5.96
C TYR A 12 17.96 10.36 4.89
N VAL A 13 17.58 9.09 4.83
CA VAL A 13 16.44 8.61 4.02
C VAL A 13 15.52 7.78 4.88
N ILE A 14 14.23 7.76 4.54
CA ILE A 14 13.24 6.94 5.23
C ILE A 14 12.70 5.90 4.25
N GLY A 15 12.79 4.63 4.62
CA GLY A 15 12.07 3.53 3.99
C GLY A 15 10.77 3.27 4.74
N VAL A 16 9.66 3.13 4.00
CA VAL A 16 8.33 2.80 4.52
C VAL A 16 7.87 1.52 3.86
N ASP A 17 7.47 0.52 4.65
CA ASP A 17 6.95 -0.76 4.19
C ASP A 17 5.51 -0.93 4.71
N TYR A 18 4.54 -0.92 3.79
CA TYR A 18 3.14 -1.20 4.08
C TYR A 18 2.86 -2.70 3.93
N GLY A 19 2.93 -3.41 5.06
CA GLY A 19 2.59 -4.83 5.12
C GLY A 19 1.08 -5.09 5.26
N THR A 20 0.73 -6.35 5.48
CA THR A 20 -0.67 -6.79 5.61
C THR A 20 -1.34 -6.33 6.92
N ASP A 21 -0.60 -6.25 8.01
CA ASP A 21 -1.13 -5.98 9.36
C ASP A 21 -0.56 -4.72 10.01
N SER A 22 0.48 -4.14 9.39
CA SER A 22 1.23 -3.02 9.94
C SER A 22 1.96 -2.25 8.85
N VAL A 23 2.31 -0.99 9.15
CA VAL A 23 3.31 -0.24 8.42
C VAL A 23 4.56 -0.08 9.27
N ARG A 24 5.72 -0.13 8.64
CA ARG A 24 7.03 0.04 9.26
C ARG A 24 7.76 1.17 8.59
N SER A 25 8.50 1.94 9.40
CA SER A 25 9.44 2.93 8.87
C SER A 25 10.82 2.70 9.45
N VAL A 26 11.84 2.89 8.63
CA VAL A 26 13.24 2.87 9.02
C VAL A 26 13.92 4.16 8.57
N LEU A 27 14.64 4.81 9.48
CA LEU A 27 15.48 5.98 9.20
C LEU A 27 16.92 5.51 9.03
N VAL A 28 17.52 5.84 7.92
CA VAL A 28 18.87 5.36 7.52
C VAL A 28 19.77 6.55 7.23
N ASP A 29 21.02 6.47 7.70
CA ASP A 29 22.08 7.40 7.29
C ASP A 29 22.51 7.11 5.84
N ALA A 30 22.29 8.08 4.96
CA ALA A 30 22.55 7.93 3.53
C ALA A 30 24.03 7.82 3.17
N ALA A 31 24.95 8.18 4.09
CA ALA A 31 26.39 8.09 3.85
C ALA A 31 26.94 6.65 3.97
N ASN A 32 26.34 5.83 4.81
CA ASN A 32 26.90 4.52 5.16
C ASN A 32 25.87 3.37 5.25
N GLY A 33 24.55 3.67 5.13
CA GLY A 33 23.50 2.68 5.23
C GLY A 33 23.14 2.23 6.65
N SER A 34 23.66 2.90 7.68
CA SER A 34 23.35 2.55 9.07
C SER A 34 21.89 2.88 9.41
N GLU A 35 21.18 1.92 9.99
CA GLU A 35 19.89 2.16 10.60
C GLU A 35 20.03 3.03 11.85
N ILE A 36 19.32 4.14 11.90
CA ILE A 36 19.36 5.11 13.00
C ILE A 36 18.17 4.91 13.95
N ALA A 37 17.00 4.64 13.39
CA ALA A 37 15.78 4.40 14.15
C ALA A 37 14.80 3.60 13.30
N SER A 38 13.93 2.84 13.96
CA SER A 38 12.79 2.18 13.31
C SER A 38 11.53 2.22 14.16
N SER A 39 10.38 2.09 13.51
CA SER A 39 9.08 2.09 14.18
C SER A 39 8.08 1.24 13.41
N VAL A 40 7.16 0.61 14.14
CA VAL A 40 6.07 -0.20 13.59
C VAL A 40 4.75 0.33 14.14
N PHE A 41 3.74 0.39 13.27
CA PHE A 41 2.36 0.70 13.64
C PHE A 41 1.44 -0.40 13.12
N TYR A 42 0.76 -1.09 14.03
CA TYR A 42 -0.23 -2.10 13.69
C TYR A 42 -1.56 -1.45 13.38
N TYR A 43 -2.19 -1.84 12.29
CA TYR A 43 -3.46 -1.27 11.83
C TYR A 43 -4.60 -1.62 12.80
N PRO A 44 -5.20 -0.65 13.50
CA PRO A 44 -6.18 -0.95 14.54
C PRO A 44 -7.47 -1.54 13.95
N ARG A 45 -7.97 -1.01 12.83
CA ARG A 45 -9.21 -1.48 12.19
C ARG A 45 -9.05 -2.88 11.62
N TRP A 46 -7.88 -3.18 11.04
CA TRP A 46 -7.53 -4.53 10.59
C TRP A 46 -7.45 -5.52 11.74
N LYS A 47 -6.83 -5.15 12.85
CA LYS A 47 -6.72 -5.99 14.06
C LYS A 47 -8.07 -6.34 14.67
N GLU A 48 -9.05 -5.43 14.56
CA GLU A 48 -10.44 -5.65 14.98
C GLU A 48 -11.23 -6.51 13.97
N GLY A 49 -10.64 -6.89 12.83
CA GLY A 49 -11.32 -7.64 11.77
C GLY A 49 -12.36 -6.84 11.00
N LYS A 50 -12.36 -5.50 11.13
CA LYS A 50 -13.28 -4.64 10.40
C LYS A 50 -13.14 -4.81 8.89
N TYR A 51 -14.28 -4.79 8.20
CA TYR A 51 -14.39 -4.91 6.73
C TYR A 51 -13.85 -6.22 6.14
N CYS A 52 -13.62 -7.24 7.00
CA CYS A 52 -13.16 -8.56 6.61
C CYS A 52 -14.26 -9.59 6.79
N HIS A 53 -14.59 -10.32 5.73
CA HIS A 53 -15.57 -11.41 5.73
C HIS A 53 -14.97 -12.66 5.08
N PRO A 54 -14.28 -13.52 5.86
CA PRO A 54 -13.59 -14.70 5.33
C PRO A 54 -14.51 -15.66 4.57
N SER A 55 -15.78 -15.77 4.97
CA SER A 55 -16.76 -16.64 4.31
C SER A 55 -17.08 -16.22 2.87
N THR A 56 -16.84 -14.97 2.52
CA THR A 56 -17.00 -14.42 1.17
C THR A 56 -15.67 -14.02 0.53
N ASN A 57 -14.54 -14.39 1.15
CA ASN A 57 -13.19 -14.01 0.74
C ASN A 57 -12.99 -12.49 0.58
N GLN A 58 -13.72 -11.69 1.36
CA GLN A 58 -13.58 -10.23 1.39
C GLN A 58 -12.55 -9.83 2.43
N PHE A 59 -11.53 -9.08 2.00
CA PHE A 59 -10.50 -8.53 2.87
C PHE A 59 -10.20 -7.09 2.47
N ARG A 60 -10.66 -6.13 3.29
CA ARG A 60 -10.55 -4.70 3.02
C ARG A 60 -9.79 -4.01 4.13
N GLN A 61 -9.05 -2.96 3.77
CA GLN A 61 -8.32 -2.15 4.74
C GLN A 61 -8.72 -0.69 4.58
N HIS A 62 -9.06 -0.07 5.72
CA HIS A 62 -9.46 1.33 5.72
C HIS A 62 -8.24 2.24 5.48
N PRO A 63 -8.33 3.23 4.57
CA PRO A 63 -7.20 4.12 4.26
C PRO A 63 -6.64 4.90 5.46
N LEU A 64 -7.43 5.16 6.51
CA LEU A 64 -6.93 5.79 7.72
C LEU A 64 -5.85 4.97 8.43
N ASP A 65 -5.91 3.63 8.40
CA ASP A 65 -4.87 2.80 8.98
C ASP A 65 -3.51 3.07 8.34
N TYR A 66 -3.50 3.33 7.03
CA TYR A 66 -2.30 3.67 6.27
C TYR A 66 -1.78 5.08 6.59
N VAL A 67 -2.68 6.08 6.61
CA VAL A 67 -2.31 7.48 6.87
C VAL A 67 -1.85 7.68 8.31
N GLU A 68 -2.62 7.17 9.28
CA GLU A 68 -2.29 7.23 10.71
C GLU A 68 -0.97 6.49 11.00
N GLY A 69 -0.78 5.33 10.36
CA GLY A 69 0.43 4.53 10.51
C GLY A 69 1.67 5.21 9.93
N LEU A 70 1.55 5.82 8.74
CA LEU A 70 2.63 6.59 8.13
C LEU A 70 3.08 7.73 9.04
N GLU A 71 2.11 8.52 9.49
CA GLU A 71 2.37 9.66 10.37
C GLU A 71 3.04 9.22 11.68
N HIS A 72 2.50 8.17 12.30
CA HIS A 72 3.04 7.63 13.55
C HIS A 72 4.48 7.15 13.40
N THR A 73 4.74 6.31 12.39
CA THR A 73 6.05 5.67 12.24
C THR A 73 7.14 6.66 11.86
N ILE A 74 6.86 7.61 10.96
CA ILE A 74 7.82 8.66 10.59
C ILE A 74 8.12 9.57 11.78
N LYS A 75 7.09 10.08 12.48
CA LYS A 75 7.29 10.93 13.67
C LYS A 75 8.06 10.21 14.77
N SER A 76 7.78 8.93 14.96
CA SER A 76 8.48 8.09 15.95
C SER A 76 9.97 7.93 15.61
N CYS A 77 10.30 7.60 14.35
CA CYS A 77 11.69 7.48 13.90
C CYS A 77 12.46 8.80 14.08
N ILE A 78 11.86 9.92 13.65
CA ILE A 78 12.48 11.24 13.78
C ILE A 78 12.72 11.59 15.26
N LYS A 79 11.72 11.35 16.12
CA LYS A 79 11.83 11.62 17.57
C LYS A 79 12.94 10.79 18.23
N GLN A 80 13.01 9.49 17.93
CA GLN A 80 14.03 8.59 18.45
C GLN A 80 15.44 9.01 18.04
N ALA A 81 15.60 9.54 16.83
CA ALA A 81 16.87 9.93 16.25
C ALA A 81 17.37 11.32 16.71
N GLY A 82 16.56 12.15 17.36
CA GLY A 82 16.95 13.47 17.84
C GLY A 82 16.07 14.64 17.38
N GLY A 83 14.90 14.34 16.80
CA GLY A 83 13.86 15.34 16.50
C GLY A 83 14.16 16.23 15.29
N ASP A 84 13.88 17.53 15.41
CA ASP A 84 13.91 18.48 14.30
C ASP A 84 15.25 18.60 13.58
N ALA A 85 16.35 18.40 14.29
CA ALA A 85 17.68 18.42 13.69
C ALA A 85 17.85 17.32 12.64
N ILE A 86 17.27 16.15 12.91
CA ILE A 86 17.24 15.02 11.98
C ILE A 86 16.24 15.26 10.85
N ALA A 87 15.04 15.73 11.18
CA ALA A 87 13.97 15.98 10.20
C ALA A 87 14.44 16.89 9.06
N LYS A 88 15.18 17.95 9.35
CA LYS A 88 15.73 18.89 8.36
C LYS A 88 16.70 18.25 7.37
N ASN A 89 17.30 17.13 7.76
CA ASN A 89 18.30 16.41 6.98
C ASN A 89 17.74 15.16 6.28
N VAL A 90 16.46 14.85 6.42
CA VAL A 90 15.78 13.83 5.60
C VAL A 90 15.66 14.34 4.17
N LYS A 91 16.21 13.60 3.21
CA LYS A 91 16.28 13.99 1.79
C LYS A 91 15.32 13.24 0.91
N ALA A 92 14.88 12.05 1.32
CA ALA A 92 13.93 11.24 0.56
C ALA A 92 13.14 10.29 1.46
N ILE A 93 11.95 9.94 1.00
CA ILE A 93 11.12 8.86 1.52
C ILE A 93 10.86 7.91 0.34
N THR A 94 11.01 6.62 0.58
CA THR A 94 10.63 5.57 -0.36
C THR A 94 9.58 4.68 0.27
N VAL A 95 8.69 4.15 -0.57
CA VAL A 95 7.55 3.33 -0.11
C VAL A 95 7.60 2.00 -0.82
N ASP A 96 7.42 0.93 -0.07
CA ASP A 96 7.07 -0.40 -0.52
C ASP A 96 5.69 -0.79 0.01
N THR A 97 4.98 -1.67 -0.70
CA THR A 97 3.62 -2.07 -0.32
C THR A 97 3.25 -3.44 -0.86
N THR A 98 2.22 -4.04 -0.28
CA THR A 98 1.64 -5.28 -0.81
C THR A 98 1.04 -5.07 -2.20
N GLY A 99 1.35 -5.92 -3.13
CA GLY A 99 0.80 -5.91 -4.50
C GLY A 99 -0.08 -7.15 -4.77
N SER A 100 -1.24 -7.04 -5.37
CA SER A 100 -1.93 -5.81 -5.76
C SER A 100 -2.99 -5.45 -4.70
N THR A 101 -2.89 -4.25 -4.15
CA THR A 101 -3.80 -3.74 -3.13
C THR A 101 -4.33 -2.35 -3.58
N PRO A 102 -5.17 -2.29 -4.62
CA PRO A 102 -5.69 -1.03 -5.15
C PRO A 102 -6.73 -0.39 -4.23
N VAL A 103 -6.88 0.93 -4.35
CA VAL A 103 -7.95 1.72 -3.73
C VAL A 103 -8.52 2.71 -4.75
N ALA A 104 -9.84 2.89 -4.75
CA ALA A 104 -10.48 3.93 -5.53
C ALA A 104 -10.25 5.30 -4.90
N VAL A 105 -9.90 6.29 -5.73
CA VAL A 105 -9.68 7.67 -5.32
C VAL A 105 -10.51 8.64 -6.16
N ASN A 106 -10.81 9.80 -5.60
CA ASN A 106 -11.43 10.90 -6.35
C ASN A 106 -10.41 11.63 -7.26
N ALA A 107 -10.88 12.64 -8.00
CA ALA A 107 -10.03 13.42 -8.90
C ALA A 107 -8.87 14.17 -8.19
N GLN A 108 -8.94 14.34 -6.87
CA GLN A 108 -7.90 14.97 -6.06
C GLN A 108 -6.94 13.93 -5.46
N GLY A 109 -7.09 12.65 -5.78
CA GLY A 109 -6.26 11.56 -5.26
C GLY A 109 -6.63 11.13 -3.82
N VAL A 110 -7.77 11.57 -3.29
CA VAL A 110 -8.24 11.18 -1.96
C VAL A 110 -8.97 9.85 -2.07
N PRO A 111 -8.60 8.82 -1.26
CA PRO A 111 -9.34 7.56 -1.19
C PRO A 111 -10.82 7.78 -0.91
N LEU A 112 -11.70 7.10 -1.64
CA LEU A 112 -13.14 7.33 -1.52
C LEU A 112 -13.66 7.10 -0.10
N ALA A 113 -13.16 6.10 0.63
CA ALA A 113 -13.53 5.88 2.03
C ALA A 113 -13.12 7.03 2.99
N LEU A 114 -12.40 8.03 2.52
CA LEU A 114 -12.12 9.29 3.25
C LEU A 114 -12.99 10.45 2.77
N THR A 115 -14.05 10.18 2.00
CA THR A 115 -14.97 11.18 1.49
C THR A 115 -16.39 10.92 2.03
N PRO A 116 -17.23 11.99 2.19
CA PRO A 116 -18.57 11.86 2.74
C PRO A 116 -19.44 10.82 2.03
N GLY A 117 -20.04 9.92 2.81
CA GLY A 117 -20.94 8.87 2.33
C GLY A 117 -20.29 7.54 1.97
N TYR A 118 -18.94 7.46 2.02
CA TYR A 118 -18.19 6.24 1.70
C TYR A 118 -17.37 5.68 2.87
N GLU A 119 -17.43 6.32 4.03
CA GLU A 119 -16.55 6.05 5.18
C GLU A 119 -16.61 4.59 5.63
N GLU A 120 -17.80 3.99 5.59
CA GLU A 120 -18.04 2.60 6.00
C GLU A 120 -18.24 1.65 4.82
N ASN A 121 -18.07 2.13 3.58
CA ASN A 121 -18.22 1.29 2.39
C ASN A 121 -16.94 0.48 2.10
N PRO A 122 -16.96 -0.86 2.27
CA PRO A 122 -15.76 -1.68 2.04
C PRO A 122 -15.29 -1.65 0.58
N ASP A 123 -16.15 -1.38 -0.40
CA ASP A 123 -15.74 -1.29 -1.80
C ASP A 123 -14.98 0.02 -2.10
N ALA A 124 -15.10 1.05 -1.23
CA ALA A 124 -14.33 2.29 -1.30
C ALA A 124 -12.96 2.23 -0.59
N MET A 125 -12.61 1.10 0.00
CA MET A 125 -11.38 0.87 0.76
C MET A 125 -10.32 0.15 -0.09
N PHE A 126 -9.12 -0.03 0.47
CA PHE A 126 -8.10 -0.89 -0.14
C PHE A 126 -8.61 -2.31 -0.30
N VAL A 127 -8.57 -2.83 -1.53
CA VAL A 127 -8.88 -4.24 -1.85
C VAL A 127 -7.60 -5.04 -1.68
N LEU A 128 -7.43 -5.69 -0.52
CA LEU A 128 -6.17 -6.33 -0.14
C LEU A 128 -5.74 -7.40 -1.14
N TRP A 129 -4.45 -7.67 -1.25
CA TRP A 129 -3.88 -8.64 -2.19
C TRP A 129 -4.56 -10.01 -2.13
N LYS A 130 -4.91 -10.51 -0.95
CA LYS A 130 -5.61 -11.79 -0.72
C LYS A 130 -7.15 -11.73 -0.83
N ASP A 131 -7.72 -10.59 -1.26
CA ASP A 131 -9.16 -10.47 -1.51
C ASP A 131 -9.54 -11.21 -2.80
N HIS A 132 -10.53 -12.08 -2.73
CA HIS A 132 -11.02 -12.87 -3.86
C HIS A 132 -12.47 -12.54 -4.24
N THR A 133 -12.96 -11.36 -3.91
CA THR A 133 -14.34 -10.97 -4.27
C THR A 133 -14.56 -10.81 -5.77
N SER A 134 -13.47 -10.70 -6.57
CA SER A 134 -13.49 -10.44 -8.02
C SER A 134 -13.39 -11.71 -8.88
N VAL A 135 -13.89 -12.86 -8.40
CA VAL A 135 -13.81 -14.15 -9.13
C VAL A 135 -14.58 -14.11 -10.45
N LYS A 136 -15.76 -13.46 -10.50
CA LYS A 136 -16.55 -13.32 -11.73
C LYS A 136 -15.81 -12.51 -12.78
N GLU A 137 -15.23 -11.40 -12.37
CA GLU A 137 -14.48 -10.49 -13.23
C GLU A 137 -13.21 -11.15 -13.76
N ALA A 138 -12.52 -11.94 -12.94
CA ALA A 138 -11.37 -12.73 -13.39
C ALA A 138 -11.79 -13.78 -14.43
N ALA A 139 -12.92 -14.45 -14.24
CA ALA A 139 -13.44 -15.40 -15.21
C ALA A 139 -13.78 -14.73 -16.56
N GLU A 140 -14.42 -13.54 -16.53
CA GLU A 140 -14.68 -12.74 -17.73
C GLU A 140 -13.40 -12.34 -18.45
N ILE A 141 -12.36 -11.87 -17.71
CA ILE A 141 -11.07 -11.52 -18.28
C ILE A 141 -10.44 -12.72 -18.97
N ASN A 142 -10.46 -13.90 -18.36
CA ASN A 142 -9.94 -15.13 -18.93
C ASN A 142 -10.70 -15.52 -20.20
N GLU A 143 -12.03 -15.47 -20.21
CA GLU A 143 -12.85 -15.73 -21.39
C GLU A 143 -12.53 -14.74 -22.52
N HIS A 144 -12.49 -13.44 -22.20
CA HIS A 144 -12.21 -12.42 -23.20
C HIS A 144 -10.78 -12.53 -23.77
N ALA A 145 -9.82 -12.93 -22.97
CA ALA A 145 -8.43 -13.10 -23.40
C ALA A 145 -8.27 -14.15 -24.52
N THR A 146 -9.16 -15.13 -24.58
CA THR A 146 -9.15 -16.14 -25.65
C THR A 146 -9.61 -15.60 -27.02
N LYS A 147 -10.23 -14.41 -27.05
CA LYS A 147 -10.75 -13.78 -28.27
C LYS A 147 -9.72 -12.94 -29.01
N PHE A 148 -8.51 -12.79 -28.45
CA PHE A 148 -7.40 -12.08 -29.09
C PHE A 148 -6.51 -13.04 -29.90
N ASP A 149 -5.91 -12.57 -30.98
CA ASP A 149 -4.94 -13.33 -31.78
C ASP A 149 -3.66 -13.66 -30.97
N THR A 150 -3.32 -12.80 -30.01
CA THR A 150 -2.20 -13.00 -29.09
C THR A 150 -2.67 -13.63 -27.79
N ASN A 151 -2.05 -14.74 -27.40
CA ASN A 151 -2.30 -15.36 -26.10
C ASN A 151 -1.61 -14.57 -24.97
N TYR A 152 -2.27 -13.53 -24.45
CA TYR A 152 -1.73 -12.71 -23.36
C TYR A 152 -1.62 -13.47 -22.03
N LEU A 153 -2.43 -14.51 -21.81
CA LEU A 153 -2.41 -15.29 -20.58
C LEU A 153 -1.10 -16.06 -20.38
N GLN A 154 -0.37 -16.36 -21.47
CA GLN A 154 0.93 -17.03 -21.35
C GLN A 154 1.95 -16.25 -20.50
N TYR A 155 1.83 -14.92 -20.44
CA TYR A 155 2.73 -14.05 -19.67
C TYR A 155 2.37 -13.95 -18.19
N VAL A 156 1.24 -14.52 -17.78
CA VAL A 156 0.72 -14.49 -16.41
C VAL A 156 0.42 -15.89 -15.88
N GLY A 157 1.11 -16.90 -16.40
CA GLY A 157 0.97 -18.29 -15.95
C GLY A 157 -0.25 -19.04 -16.49
N GLY A 158 -0.88 -18.54 -17.56
CA GLY A 158 -1.99 -19.21 -18.28
C GLY A 158 -3.39 -18.88 -17.76
N ILE A 159 -3.51 -18.20 -16.63
CA ILE A 159 -4.81 -17.78 -16.03
C ILE A 159 -4.66 -16.44 -15.32
N TYR A 160 -5.65 -15.56 -15.44
CA TYR A 160 -5.73 -14.30 -14.71
C TYR A 160 -6.45 -14.50 -13.38
N SER A 161 -5.82 -14.11 -12.27
CA SER A 161 -6.36 -14.30 -10.91
C SER A 161 -7.29 -13.18 -10.46
N SER A 162 -8.27 -13.53 -9.61
CA SER A 162 -9.11 -12.57 -8.90
C SER A 162 -8.35 -11.68 -7.91
N GLU A 163 -7.13 -12.07 -7.52
CA GLU A 163 -6.25 -11.25 -6.68
C GLU A 163 -5.64 -10.06 -7.43
N TRP A 164 -5.65 -10.06 -8.75
CA TRP A 164 -4.89 -9.12 -9.55
C TRP A 164 -5.71 -7.87 -9.92
N PHE A 165 -4.98 -6.81 -10.28
CA PHE A 165 -5.47 -5.46 -10.42
C PHE A 165 -6.70 -5.32 -11.33
N TRP A 166 -6.68 -5.92 -12.54
CA TRP A 166 -7.78 -5.69 -13.50
C TRP A 166 -9.10 -6.33 -13.07
N ALA A 167 -9.05 -7.48 -12.40
CA ALA A 167 -10.25 -8.11 -11.84
C ALA A 167 -10.85 -7.23 -10.74
N LYS A 168 -10.02 -6.72 -9.82
CA LYS A 168 -10.43 -5.82 -8.76
C LYS A 168 -10.97 -4.49 -9.30
N LEU A 169 -10.29 -3.89 -10.29
CA LEU A 169 -10.74 -2.67 -10.95
C LEU A 169 -12.11 -2.85 -11.59
N LEU A 170 -12.28 -3.93 -12.39
CA LEU A 170 -13.54 -4.20 -13.08
C LEU A 170 -14.71 -4.39 -12.10
N ARG A 171 -14.48 -5.10 -10.98
CA ARG A 171 -15.45 -5.21 -9.91
C ARG A 171 -15.75 -3.85 -9.28
N THR A 172 -14.74 -3.09 -8.90
CA THR A 172 -14.91 -1.78 -8.26
C THR A 172 -15.77 -0.84 -9.12
N LEU A 173 -15.52 -0.78 -10.43
CA LEU A 173 -16.32 0.01 -11.37
C LEU A 173 -17.81 -0.40 -11.47
N ARG A 174 -18.16 -1.61 -10.99
CA ARG A 174 -19.53 -2.13 -11.02
C ARG A 174 -20.30 -1.94 -9.72
N VAL A 175 -19.57 -1.74 -8.62
CA VAL A 175 -20.16 -1.73 -7.27
C VAL A 175 -20.08 -0.38 -6.55
N ILE A 176 -19.27 0.56 -7.07
CA ILE A 176 -19.21 1.97 -6.63
C ILE A 176 -19.94 2.89 -7.70
#